data_90ee671663f1555d800c5ee78f0323e0
#
_entry.id   90ee671663f1555d800c5ee78f0323e0
#
_cell.length_a   1.000
_cell.length_b   1.000
_cell.length_c   1.000
_cell.angle_alpha   90.00
_cell.angle_beta   90.00
_cell.angle_gamma   90.00
#
_symmetry.space_group_name_H-M   'P 1'
#
loop_
_entity.id
_entity.type
_entity.pdbx_description
1 polymer ?
#
loop_
_entity_poly.entity_id
_entity_poly.type
_entity_poly.pdbx_seq_one_letter_code
_entity_poly.pdbx_strand_id
1 'polypeptide(L)'
;MSDQGDVKHEHFTARRGFVTAAGFGMVGVYFLWAGYGAAPLGFGGGHEAPAEGDHGAAPDPSAAGHGGHGAAASGPSSEAFRKLTEAFIEENRLADGSVQPGRAMQDHSMHGAPPGPVDVYLMAYQWGYAPSVLRLETDVPYRFRMMALDAAHGASLQLGRGGRIVRLRPGVPVEQELTFSRPGEYLLYCTVYCGLAHDRMQGRVIVGKREVQS
;
A
#
# COMPACT_ATOMS: atom_id res chain seq x y z
N MET A 1 2.15 51.15 -52.59
CA MET A 1 1.47 51.55 -51.30
C MET A 1 0.54 50.46 -50.99
N SER A 2 0.97 49.54 -50.16
CA SER A 2 0.14 48.41 -49.68
C SER A 2 0.34 48.34 -48.19
N ASP A 3 -0.68 48.76 -47.50
CA ASP A 3 -0.81 48.72 -46.06
C ASP A 3 -0.98 47.29 -45.61
N GLN A 4 0.02 46.72 -44.93
CA GLN A 4 -0.11 45.42 -44.28
C GLN A 4 -0.48 45.67 -42.81
N GLY A 5 -1.77 45.57 -42.55
CA GLY A 5 -2.31 45.60 -41.21
C GLY A 5 -1.73 44.44 -40.37
N ASP A 6 -0.96 44.82 -39.39
CA ASP A 6 -0.42 43.94 -38.31
C ASP A 6 -1.56 43.37 -37.48
N VAL A 7 -1.95 42.13 -37.75
CA VAL A 7 -2.92 41.39 -36.95
C VAL A 7 -2.18 40.86 -35.74
N LYS A 8 -2.20 41.64 -34.65
CA LYS A 8 -1.82 41.15 -33.32
C LYS A 8 -2.72 40.01 -32.92
N HIS A 9 -2.24 38.80 -33.09
CA HIS A 9 -2.84 37.64 -32.46
C HIS A 9 -2.56 37.71 -30.94
N GLU A 10 -3.45 38.33 -30.22
CA GLU A 10 -3.51 38.22 -28.76
C GLU A 10 -3.94 36.81 -28.42
N HIS A 11 -2.99 35.90 -28.39
CA HIS A 11 -3.17 34.61 -27.72
C HIS A 11 -3.17 34.83 -26.18
N PHE A 12 -4.19 35.47 -25.71
CA PHE A 12 -4.55 35.43 -24.32
C PHE A 12 -4.94 33.98 -24.05
N THR A 13 -3.97 33.22 -23.58
CA THR A 13 -4.18 31.79 -23.36
C THR A 13 -5.37 31.63 -22.39
N ALA A 14 -6.45 31.05 -22.89
CA ALA A 14 -7.67 30.75 -22.16
C ALA A 14 -7.43 30.03 -20.81
N ARG A 15 -6.26 29.43 -20.65
CA ARG A 15 -5.79 28.81 -19.43
C ARG A 15 -5.55 29.77 -18.27
N ARG A 16 -5.00 30.98 -18.52
CA ARG A 16 -4.79 32.00 -17.46
C ARG A 16 -6.12 32.59 -17.01
N GLY A 17 -7.02 32.86 -17.94
CA GLY A 17 -8.37 33.35 -17.63
C GLY A 17 -9.18 32.30 -16.89
N PHE A 18 -9.06 31.03 -17.22
CA PHE A 18 -9.74 29.94 -16.54
C PHE A 18 -9.23 29.75 -15.10
N VAL A 19 -7.91 29.77 -14.89
CA VAL A 19 -7.31 29.60 -13.54
C VAL A 19 -7.69 30.77 -12.63
N THR A 20 -7.69 32.01 -13.13
CA THR A 20 -8.12 33.16 -12.32
C THR A 20 -9.63 33.14 -12.05
N ALA A 21 -10.45 32.86 -13.04
CA ALA A 21 -11.90 32.78 -12.84
C ALA A 21 -12.30 31.63 -11.89
N ALA A 22 -11.70 30.45 -12.04
CA ALA A 22 -11.96 29.32 -11.14
C ALA A 22 -11.44 29.58 -9.71
N GLY A 23 -10.25 30.18 -9.57
CA GLY A 23 -9.67 30.51 -8.27
C GLY A 23 -10.51 31.54 -7.50
N PHE A 24 -10.84 32.63 -8.12
CA PHE A 24 -11.69 33.66 -7.48
C PHE A 24 -13.13 33.22 -7.29
N GLY A 25 -13.66 32.42 -8.21
CA GLY A 25 -15.00 31.82 -8.07
C GLY A 25 -15.10 30.91 -6.85
N MET A 26 -14.14 30.02 -6.62
CA MET A 26 -14.12 29.12 -5.45
C MET A 26 -13.97 29.88 -4.14
N VAL A 27 -13.11 30.92 -4.10
CA VAL A 27 -12.95 31.77 -2.93
C VAL A 27 -14.27 32.54 -2.66
N GLY A 28 -14.93 33.07 -3.67
CA GLY A 28 -16.23 33.73 -3.52
C GLY A 28 -17.31 32.79 -3.00
N VAL A 29 -17.42 31.59 -3.49
CA VAL A 29 -18.35 30.56 -3.02
C VAL A 29 -18.04 30.16 -1.57
N TYR A 30 -16.77 30.05 -1.20
CA TYR A 30 -16.37 29.78 0.17
C TYR A 30 -16.79 30.87 1.14
N PHE A 31 -16.57 32.15 0.79
CA PHE A 31 -16.99 33.27 1.64
C PHE A 31 -18.51 33.43 1.71
N LEU A 32 -19.23 33.17 0.63
CA LEU A 32 -20.69 33.12 0.64
C LEU A 32 -21.21 32.01 1.58
N TRP A 33 -20.60 30.82 1.47
CA TRP A 33 -20.94 29.69 2.33
C TRP A 33 -20.60 29.94 3.80
N ALA A 34 -19.40 30.50 4.09
CA ALA A 34 -18.97 30.83 5.43
C ALA A 34 -19.73 32.03 6.03
N GLY A 35 -20.13 33.03 5.21
CA GLY A 35 -20.81 34.25 5.66
C GLY A 35 -22.32 34.07 5.87
N TYR A 36 -22.95 33.15 5.15
CA TYR A 36 -24.39 32.86 5.32
C TYR A 36 -24.69 31.83 6.42
N GLY A 37 -23.66 31.42 7.20
CA GLY A 37 -23.81 30.40 8.22
C GLY A 37 -24.30 29.09 7.59
N ALA A 38 -23.42 28.12 7.46
CA ALA A 38 -23.81 26.79 7.04
C ALA A 38 -24.83 26.20 8.01
N ALA A 39 -26.11 26.52 7.78
CA ALA A 39 -27.16 25.74 8.39
C ALA A 39 -27.04 24.34 7.77
N PRO A 40 -26.74 23.28 8.55
CA PRO A 40 -26.75 21.93 8.02
C PRO A 40 -28.13 21.69 7.45
N LEU A 41 -28.21 21.30 6.17
CA LEU A 41 -29.44 20.81 5.58
C LEU A 41 -30.00 19.77 6.53
N GLY A 42 -31.08 20.14 7.23
CA GLY A 42 -31.63 19.43 8.35
C GLY A 42 -32.03 18.01 7.99
N PHE A 43 -31.31 17.06 8.54
CA PHE A 43 -31.90 15.80 8.94
C PHE A 43 -32.27 15.97 10.40
N GLY A 44 -33.56 16.19 10.62
CA GLY A 44 -34.15 16.45 11.93
C GLY A 44 -33.92 15.27 12.87
N GLY A 45 -33.45 15.56 14.04
CA GLY A 45 -33.40 14.71 15.20
C GLY A 45 -33.25 15.66 16.38
N GLY A 46 -34.38 16.19 16.90
CA GLY A 46 -34.41 17.00 18.10
C GLY A 46 -33.91 16.17 19.28
N HIS A 47 -32.94 16.74 19.99
CA HIS A 47 -32.70 16.39 21.38
C HIS A 47 -32.80 17.66 22.19
N GLU A 48 -33.93 17.79 22.90
CA GLU A 48 -34.11 18.71 23.99
C GLU A 48 -33.06 18.46 25.05
N ALA A 49 -32.43 19.51 25.53
CA ALA A 49 -31.54 19.46 26.66
C ALA A 49 -32.35 19.28 27.94
N PRO A 50 -32.07 18.35 28.82
CA PRO A 50 -32.60 18.34 30.17
C PRO A 50 -31.70 19.18 31.08
N ALA A 51 -32.37 19.86 31.98
CA ALA A 51 -31.88 20.75 32.97
C ALA A 51 -30.90 20.12 33.99
N GLU A 52 -30.12 20.97 34.58
CA GLU A 52 -29.17 20.72 35.67
C GLU A 52 -29.82 19.95 36.85
N GLY A 53 -29.08 18.96 37.33
CA GLY A 53 -29.41 18.16 38.54
C GLY A 53 -28.21 17.41 39.05
N ASP A 54 -27.66 18.00 40.08
CA ASP A 54 -26.97 17.46 41.26
C ASP A 54 -25.95 16.30 41.18
N HIS A 55 -24.87 16.55 41.91
CA HIS A 55 -23.61 15.85 42.10
C HIS A 55 -23.74 14.44 42.66
N GLY A 56 -23.33 13.48 41.85
CA GLY A 56 -22.98 12.13 42.30
C GLY A 56 -21.63 11.76 41.74
N ALA A 57 -20.66 11.45 42.61
CA ALA A 57 -19.31 11.05 42.23
C ALA A 57 -19.33 9.84 41.27
N ALA A 58 -18.86 10.06 40.04
CA ALA A 58 -18.69 9.00 39.07
C ALA A 58 -17.44 8.17 39.42
N PRO A 59 -17.50 6.84 39.34
CA PRO A 59 -16.31 5.99 39.43
C PRO A 59 -15.44 6.17 38.20
N ASP A 60 -14.14 6.14 38.41
CA ASP A 60 -13.04 6.25 37.47
C ASP A 60 -13.23 5.30 36.23
N PRO A 61 -13.29 5.81 34.98
CA PRO A 61 -13.46 5.00 33.77
C PRO A 61 -12.17 4.32 33.27
N SER A 62 -11.09 4.34 34.05
CA SER A 62 -9.83 3.71 33.65
C SER A 62 -9.78 2.19 33.81
N ALA A 63 -10.87 1.54 34.22
CA ALA A 63 -10.94 0.07 34.36
C ALA A 63 -11.79 -0.65 33.28
N ALA A 64 -12.28 0.04 32.25
CA ALA A 64 -12.91 -0.61 31.13
C ALA A 64 -11.84 -1.14 30.16
N GLY A 65 -11.38 -2.36 30.43
CA GLY A 65 -10.61 -3.14 29.48
C GLY A 65 -11.39 -3.21 28.17
N HIS A 66 -10.85 -2.61 27.12
CA HIS A 66 -11.32 -2.84 25.76
C HIS A 66 -11.09 -4.32 25.46
N GLY A 67 -12.09 -5.15 25.75
CA GLY A 67 -12.20 -6.49 25.21
C GLY A 67 -12.18 -6.37 23.68
N GLY A 68 -11.00 -6.50 23.11
CA GLY A 68 -10.82 -6.61 21.68
C GLY A 68 -11.63 -7.80 21.21
N HIS A 69 -12.63 -7.57 20.38
CA HIS A 69 -13.18 -8.58 19.52
C HIS A 69 -12.08 -9.02 18.55
N GLY A 70 -11.14 -9.80 19.07
CA GLY A 70 -10.19 -10.55 18.28
C GLY A 70 -10.98 -11.65 17.59
N ALA A 71 -11.45 -11.39 16.36
CA ALA A 71 -11.59 -12.48 15.44
C ALA A 71 -10.22 -13.16 15.41
N ALA A 72 -10.14 -14.38 15.91
CA ALA A 72 -8.93 -15.17 15.92
C ALA A 72 -8.42 -15.17 14.49
N ALA A 73 -7.31 -14.48 14.26
CA ALA A 73 -6.67 -14.43 12.94
C ALA A 73 -6.30 -15.89 12.64
N SER A 74 -6.98 -16.51 11.67
CA SER A 74 -6.79 -17.90 11.29
C SER A 74 -5.46 -18.10 10.54
N GLY A 75 -4.38 -17.50 11.03
CA GLY A 75 -3.05 -17.52 10.43
C GLY A 75 -1.95 -17.74 11.47
N PRO A 76 -0.72 -17.92 11.01
CA PRO A 76 0.44 -18.08 11.88
C PRO A 76 0.64 -16.83 12.75
N SER A 77 1.16 -16.99 13.97
CA SER A 77 1.61 -15.88 14.79
C SER A 77 2.79 -15.15 14.11
N SER A 78 3.10 -13.91 14.52
CA SER A 78 4.25 -13.17 14.00
C SER A 78 5.56 -13.96 14.14
N GLU A 79 5.74 -14.67 15.24
CA GLU A 79 6.93 -15.51 15.48
C GLU A 79 6.95 -16.73 14.55
N ALA A 80 5.81 -17.40 14.36
CA ALA A 80 5.70 -18.52 13.44
C ALA A 80 5.94 -18.06 12.00
N PHE A 81 5.40 -16.91 11.61
CA PHE A 81 5.61 -16.32 10.28
C PHE A 81 7.07 -15.93 10.04
N ARG A 82 7.74 -15.39 11.06
CA ARG A 82 9.18 -15.10 11.03
C ARG A 82 9.96 -16.37 10.68
N LYS A 83 9.74 -17.46 11.42
CA LYS A 83 10.43 -18.74 11.20
C LYS A 83 10.19 -19.31 9.80
N LEU A 84 8.94 -19.22 9.30
CA LEU A 84 8.61 -19.63 7.94
C LEU A 84 9.37 -18.79 6.89
N THR A 85 9.45 -17.48 7.11
CA THR A 85 10.16 -16.58 6.19
C THR A 85 11.68 -16.81 6.24
N GLU A 86 12.25 -17.02 7.42
CA GLU A 86 13.68 -17.33 7.58
C GLU A 86 14.04 -18.65 6.91
N ALA A 87 13.22 -19.69 7.09
CA ALA A 87 13.42 -20.98 6.42
C ALA A 87 13.33 -20.84 4.90
N PHE A 88 12.33 -20.11 4.40
CA PHE A 88 12.18 -19.80 2.97
C PHE A 88 13.41 -19.05 2.41
N ILE A 89 13.93 -18.08 3.15
CA ILE A 89 15.13 -17.32 2.76
C ILE A 89 16.33 -18.25 2.67
N GLU A 90 16.53 -19.10 3.66
CA GLU A 90 17.69 -20.01 3.71
C GLU A 90 17.64 -21.03 2.56
N GLU A 91 16.48 -21.61 2.30
CA GLU A 91 16.29 -22.60 1.22
C GLU A 91 16.53 -21.99 -0.18
N ASN A 92 16.13 -20.72 -0.39
CA ASN A 92 16.13 -20.07 -1.68
C ASN A 92 17.24 -19.03 -1.87
N ARG A 93 18.18 -18.93 -0.92
CA ARG A 93 19.28 -17.95 -0.93
C ARG A 93 20.30 -18.25 -2.04
N LEU A 94 20.69 -17.21 -2.75
CA LEU A 94 21.78 -17.23 -3.71
C LEU A 94 23.10 -16.78 -3.08
N ALA A 95 24.21 -17.00 -3.76
CA ALA A 95 25.55 -16.63 -3.30
C ALA A 95 25.71 -15.10 -3.08
N ASP A 96 24.93 -14.28 -3.78
CA ASP A 96 24.91 -12.82 -3.65
C ASP A 96 23.97 -12.32 -2.53
N GLY A 97 23.35 -13.23 -1.77
CA GLY A 97 22.42 -12.94 -0.69
C GLY A 97 21.01 -12.63 -1.13
N SER A 98 20.71 -12.54 -2.43
CA SER A 98 19.34 -12.46 -2.94
C SER A 98 18.61 -13.79 -2.79
N VAL A 99 17.29 -13.75 -2.91
CA VAL A 99 16.43 -14.94 -2.75
C VAL A 99 15.68 -15.21 -4.05
N GLN A 100 15.81 -16.43 -4.59
CA GLN A 100 15.14 -16.85 -5.81
C GLN A 100 14.22 -18.04 -5.54
N PRO A 101 12.91 -17.82 -5.33
CA PRO A 101 11.96 -18.88 -5.08
C PRO A 101 11.73 -19.74 -6.34
N GLY A 102 11.38 -21.00 -6.13
CA GLY A 102 10.98 -21.90 -7.20
C GLY A 102 12.11 -22.67 -7.91
N ARG A 103 13.39 -22.48 -7.53
CA ARG A 103 14.48 -23.27 -8.11
C ARG A 103 14.29 -24.78 -7.91
N ALA A 104 13.82 -25.19 -6.74
CA ALA A 104 13.58 -26.60 -6.43
C ALA A 104 12.39 -27.19 -7.20
N MET A 105 11.42 -26.38 -7.62
CA MET A 105 10.26 -26.84 -8.37
C MET A 105 10.54 -27.08 -9.86
N GLN A 106 11.57 -26.44 -10.43
CA GLN A 106 11.97 -26.66 -11.82
C GLN A 106 12.51 -28.08 -12.04
N ASP A 107 13.04 -28.70 -10.98
CA ASP A 107 13.63 -30.04 -11.04
C ASP A 107 12.60 -31.18 -10.87
N HIS A 108 11.37 -30.88 -10.43
CA HIS A 108 10.35 -31.88 -10.10
C HIS A 108 9.11 -31.90 -11.02
N SER A 109 9.06 -31.10 -12.08
CA SER A 109 7.89 -31.05 -12.97
C SER A 109 7.84 -32.23 -13.97
N MET A 110 8.02 -33.47 -13.47
CA MET A 110 7.88 -34.69 -14.24
C MET A 110 6.43 -35.19 -14.37
N HIS A 111 5.45 -34.54 -13.82
CA HIS A 111 4.07 -35.03 -13.81
C HIS A 111 3.06 -33.95 -14.21
N GLY A 112 3.04 -33.54 -15.49
CA GLY A 112 1.88 -33.15 -16.30
C GLY A 112 0.82 -32.15 -15.76
N ALA A 113 0.82 -31.78 -14.51
CA ALA A 113 -0.07 -30.75 -13.97
C ALA A 113 0.57 -29.37 -14.12
N PRO A 114 -0.19 -28.31 -14.51
CA PRO A 114 0.36 -26.96 -14.52
C PRO A 114 0.85 -26.61 -13.10
N PRO A 115 2.10 -26.16 -12.94
CA PRO A 115 2.61 -25.78 -11.63
C PRO A 115 1.74 -24.67 -11.05
N GLY A 116 1.28 -24.87 -9.81
CA GLY A 116 0.58 -23.83 -9.07
C GLY A 116 1.47 -22.60 -8.87
N PRO A 117 0.93 -21.50 -8.32
CA PRO A 117 1.73 -20.31 -8.05
C PRO A 117 2.87 -20.63 -7.08
N VAL A 118 4.05 -20.06 -7.35
CA VAL A 118 5.23 -20.21 -6.51
C VAL A 118 5.06 -19.34 -5.23
N ASP A 119 5.16 -19.97 -4.07
CA ASP A 119 5.04 -19.25 -2.79
C ASP A 119 6.27 -18.37 -2.54
N VAL A 120 6.01 -17.11 -2.15
CA VAL A 120 7.01 -16.11 -1.77
C VAL A 120 6.66 -15.57 -0.39
N TYR A 121 7.52 -15.81 0.60
CA TYR A 121 7.34 -15.24 1.93
C TYR A 121 8.06 -13.91 2.04
N LEU A 122 7.35 -12.87 2.55
CA LEU A 122 7.87 -11.52 2.72
C LEU A 122 7.42 -10.96 4.07
N MET A 123 8.35 -10.76 4.99
CA MET A 123 8.07 -10.07 6.25
C MET A 123 8.50 -8.61 6.19
N ALA A 124 7.69 -7.73 6.79
CA ALA A 124 7.99 -6.32 6.99
C ALA A 124 8.26 -6.06 8.47
N TYR A 125 9.27 -5.26 8.77
CA TYR A 125 9.66 -4.86 10.12
C TYR A 125 10.30 -3.47 10.09
N GLN A 126 10.49 -2.82 11.20
CA GLN A 126 11.14 -1.51 11.31
C GLN A 126 12.67 -1.65 11.15
N TRP A 127 13.29 -1.22 10.04
CA TRP A 127 12.73 -0.55 8.87
C TRP A 127 13.22 -1.27 7.61
N GLY A 128 12.66 -2.42 7.33
CA GLY A 128 13.09 -3.22 6.20
C GLY A 128 12.09 -4.30 5.81
N TYR A 129 12.50 -5.04 4.80
CA TYR A 129 11.83 -6.25 4.34
C TYR A 129 12.81 -7.42 4.36
N ALA A 130 12.31 -8.59 4.66
CA ALA A 130 13.07 -9.81 4.45
C ALA A 130 12.22 -10.81 3.64
N PRO A 131 12.78 -11.29 2.52
CA PRO A 131 14.07 -10.91 1.94
C PRO A 131 14.08 -9.47 1.39
N SER A 132 15.23 -8.80 1.41
CA SER A 132 15.39 -7.44 0.88
C SER A 132 15.56 -7.39 -0.63
N VAL A 133 15.99 -8.50 -1.24
CA VAL A 133 16.15 -8.67 -2.69
C VAL A 133 15.54 -10.00 -3.11
N LEU A 134 14.51 -9.93 -3.95
CA LEU A 134 13.89 -11.07 -4.61
C LEU A 134 14.32 -11.14 -6.07
N ARG A 135 14.64 -12.33 -6.57
CA ARG A 135 14.83 -12.62 -7.99
C ARG A 135 13.67 -13.48 -8.48
N LEU A 136 12.92 -12.95 -9.43
CA LEU A 136 11.74 -13.58 -9.99
C LEU A 136 11.89 -13.70 -11.52
N GLU A 137 10.98 -14.43 -12.15
CA GLU A 137 10.93 -14.60 -13.60
C GLU A 137 9.64 -14.05 -14.18
N THR A 138 9.68 -13.63 -15.45
CA THR A 138 8.47 -13.22 -16.17
C THR A 138 7.52 -14.38 -16.35
N ASP A 139 6.23 -14.06 -16.39
CA ASP A 139 5.13 -14.98 -16.74
C ASP A 139 5.00 -16.21 -15.81
N VAL A 140 5.61 -16.11 -14.62
CA VAL A 140 5.42 -17.08 -13.52
C VAL A 140 4.43 -16.49 -12.51
N PRO A 141 3.37 -17.22 -12.14
CA PRO A 141 2.48 -16.78 -11.07
C PRO A 141 3.17 -16.99 -9.70
N TYR A 142 3.26 -15.92 -8.92
CA TYR A 142 3.81 -15.92 -7.56
C TYR A 142 2.71 -15.62 -6.55
N ARG A 143 2.62 -16.40 -5.47
CA ARG A 143 1.76 -16.12 -4.34
C ARG A 143 2.59 -15.51 -3.22
N PHE A 144 2.49 -14.19 -3.07
CA PHE A 144 3.12 -13.47 -1.98
C PHE A 144 2.33 -13.67 -0.70
N ARG A 145 2.95 -14.27 0.30
CA ARG A 145 2.49 -14.37 1.68
C ARG A 145 3.24 -13.34 2.50
N MET A 146 2.53 -12.34 3.00
CA MET A 146 3.13 -11.15 3.62
C MET A 146 2.58 -10.91 5.01
N MET A 147 3.43 -10.42 5.92
CA MET A 147 3.02 -10.00 7.26
C MET A 147 3.95 -8.92 7.79
N ALA A 148 3.40 -7.99 8.57
CA ALA A 148 4.18 -7.11 9.43
C ALA A 148 4.44 -7.77 10.78
N LEU A 149 5.65 -7.61 11.34
CA LEU A 149 6.02 -8.25 12.60
C LEU A 149 5.80 -7.34 13.82
N ASP A 150 5.94 -6.03 13.65
CA ASP A 150 6.04 -5.05 14.75
C ASP A 150 5.05 -3.88 14.63
N ALA A 151 5.05 -3.16 13.54
CA ALA A 151 4.20 -2.02 13.28
C ALA A 151 3.40 -2.21 11.99
N ALA A 152 2.46 -1.32 11.70
CA ALA A 152 1.80 -1.31 10.40
C ALA A 152 2.76 -0.78 9.32
N HIS A 153 2.90 -1.52 8.23
CA HIS A 153 3.70 -1.17 7.07
C HIS A 153 2.87 -1.17 5.79
N GLY A 154 3.41 -0.58 4.73
CA GLY A 154 2.91 -0.77 3.38
C GLY A 154 3.90 -1.63 2.60
N ALA A 155 3.40 -2.46 1.70
CA ALA A 155 4.21 -3.08 0.68
C ALA A 155 3.69 -2.61 -0.68
N SER A 156 4.38 -1.64 -1.28
CA SER A 156 4.09 -1.17 -2.62
C SER A 156 5.07 -1.78 -3.59
N LEU A 157 4.55 -2.64 -4.47
CA LEU A 157 5.31 -3.22 -5.57
C LEU A 157 4.99 -2.44 -6.84
N GLN A 158 5.99 -1.82 -7.45
CA GLN A 158 5.84 -1.18 -8.75
C GLN A 158 5.85 -2.24 -9.85
N LEU A 159 4.74 -2.35 -10.58
CA LEU A 159 4.55 -3.25 -11.71
C LEU A 159 4.55 -2.42 -13.01
N GLY A 160 5.72 -1.91 -13.43
CA GLY A 160 5.83 -1.06 -14.60
C GLY A 160 5.09 0.27 -14.44
N ARG A 161 3.99 0.51 -15.19
CA ARG A 161 3.17 1.73 -15.08
C ARG A 161 2.13 1.68 -13.96
N GLY A 162 1.88 0.51 -13.40
CA GLY A 162 0.98 0.29 -12.28
C GLY A 162 1.74 -0.13 -11.04
N GLY A 163 1.17 0.12 -9.88
CA GLY A 163 1.68 -0.36 -8.60
C GLY A 163 0.55 -1.03 -7.83
N ARG A 164 0.89 -2.04 -7.04
CA ARG A 164 -0.02 -2.61 -6.07
C ARG A 164 0.44 -2.21 -4.68
N ILE A 165 -0.45 -1.59 -3.93
CA ILE A 165 -0.23 -1.19 -2.55
C ILE A 165 -0.96 -2.18 -1.65
N VAL A 166 -0.22 -2.81 -0.75
CA VAL A 166 -0.78 -3.72 0.26
C VAL A 166 -0.47 -3.16 1.64
N ARG A 167 -1.49 -3.01 2.48
CA ARG A 167 -1.29 -2.63 3.88
C ARG A 167 -1.08 -3.89 4.71
N LEU A 168 0.05 -3.95 5.40
CA LEU A 168 0.42 -5.02 6.31
C LEU A 168 0.19 -4.57 7.75
N ARG A 169 -0.48 -5.44 8.52
CA ARG A 169 -0.72 -5.23 9.95
C ARG A 169 0.07 -6.24 10.76
N PRO A 170 0.50 -5.89 11.98
CA PRO A 170 1.17 -6.84 12.85
C PRO A 170 0.32 -8.10 13.08
N GLY A 171 0.93 -9.26 12.88
CA GLY A 171 0.30 -10.55 13.14
C GLY A 171 -0.86 -10.93 12.21
N VAL A 172 -1.12 -10.15 11.15
CA VAL A 172 -2.18 -10.44 10.18
C VAL A 172 -1.57 -10.83 8.84
N PRO A 173 -1.66 -12.11 8.43
CA PRO A 173 -1.15 -12.55 7.14
C PRO A 173 -1.99 -11.98 5.99
N VAL A 174 -1.33 -11.63 4.90
CA VAL A 174 -1.95 -11.17 3.65
C VAL A 174 -1.38 -11.99 2.50
N GLU A 175 -2.25 -12.48 1.64
CA GLU A 175 -1.87 -13.20 0.43
C GLU A 175 -2.20 -12.39 -0.82
N GLN A 176 -1.29 -12.38 -1.79
CA GLN A 176 -1.47 -11.72 -3.08
C GLN A 176 -0.84 -12.54 -4.19
N GLU A 177 -1.60 -12.83 -5.23
CA GLU A 177 -1.04 -13.42 -6.44
C GLU A 177 -0.59 -12.32 -7.41
N LEU A 178 0.63 -12.42 -7.90
CA LEU A 178 1.26 -11.48 -8.81
C LEU A 178 1.98 -12.24 -9.93
N THR A 179 1.84 -11.72 -11.15
CA THR A 179 2.62 -12.18 -12.31
C THR A 179 3.29 -10.98 -12.94
N PHE A 180 4.58 -11.08 -13.19
CA PHE A 180 5.37 -10.03 -13.82
C PHE A 180 5.50 -10.31 -15.31
N SER A 181 4.97 -9.43 -16.15
CA SER A 181 5.01 -9.58 -17.60
C SER A 181 6.25 -8.97 -18.27
N ARG A 182 7.04 -8.22 -17.52
CA ARG A 182 8.22 -7.52 -18.06
C ARG A 182 9.43 -7.73 -17.18
N PRO A 183 10.59 -8.03 -17.77
CA PRO A 183 11.83 -8.07 -17.00
C PRO A 183 12.23 -6.65 -16.57
N GLY A 184 12.93 -6.55 -15.46
CA GLY A 184 13.40 -5.27 -14.93
C GLY A 184 13.63 -5.31 -13.44
N GLU A 185 14.06 -4.19 -12.89
CA GLU A 185 14.20 -4.00 -11.45
C GLU A 185 13.01 -3.17 -10.94
N TYR A 186 12.28 -3.74 -10.00
CA TYR A 186 11.09 -3.16 -9.39
C TYR A 186 11.39 -2.78 -7.95
N LEU A 187 10.94 -1.60 -7.55
CA LEU A 187 11.07 -1.12 -6.19
C LEU A 187 9.93 -1.67 -5.33
N LEU A 188 10.30 -2.25 -4.19
CA LEU A 188 9.40 -2.52 -3.07
C LEU A 188 9.64 -1.46 -2.01
N TYR A 189 8.62 -0.70 -1.59
CA TYR A 189 8.78 0.37 -0.61
C TYR A 189 7.58 0.49 0.33
N CYS A 190 7.83 1.04 1.51
CA CYS A 190 6.80 1.26 2.51
C CYS A 190 5.96 2.50 2.18
N THR A 191 4.65 2.36 2.24
CA THR A 191 3.66 3.44 1.97
C THR A 191 2.86 3.83 3.20
N VAL A 192 3.13 3.22 4.34
CA VAL A 192 2.48 3.51 5.63
C VAL A 192 3.55 4.00 6.59
N TYR A 193 3.40 5.21 7.12
CA TYR A 193 4.36 5.75 8.08
C TYR A 193 4.55 4.80 9.27
N CYS A 194 5.77 4.35 9.47
CA CYS A 194 6.15 3.35 10.46
C CYS A 194 7.30 3.80 11.39
N GLY A 195 7.60 5.09 11.44
CA GLY A 195 8.61 5.65 12.34
C GLY A 195 9.77 6.35 11.61
N LEU A 196 10.85 6.61 12.33
CA LEU A 196 11.93 7.54 11.94
C LEU A 196 12.64 7.24 10.62
N ALA A 197 12.83 5.95 10.27
CA ALA A 197 13.51 5.56 9.04
C ALA A 197 12.53 5.00 7.98
N HIS A 198 11.27 5.44 8.03
CA HIS A 198 10.24 5.06 7.07
C HIS A 198 10.64 5.31 5.60
N ASP A 199 11.29 6.44 5.35
CA ASP A 199 11.75 6.86 4.02
C ASP A 199 12.84 5.96 3.44
N ARG A 200 13.54 5.19 4.28
CA ARG A 200 14.59 4.25 3.88
C ARG A 200 14.10 2.80 3.77
N MET A 201 12.85 2.54 4.17
CA MET A 201 12.29 1.20 4.17
C MET A 201 11.94 0.76 2.74
N GLN A 202 12.86 0.04 2.12
CA GLN A 202 12.73 -0.44 0.75
C GLN A 202 13.38 -1.81 0.56
N GLY A 203 12.97 -2.49 -0.51
CA GLY A 203 13.54 -3.72 -1.03
C GLY A 203 13.52 -3.69 -2.55
N ARG A 204 14.05 -4.71 -3.18
CA ARG A 204 14.11 -4.83 -4.65
C ARG A 204 13.55 -6.16 -5.12
N VAL A 205 12.84 -6.10 -6.23
CA VAL A 205 12.38 -7.30 -6.96
C VAL A 205 12.99 -7.23 -8.35
N ILE A 206 13.92 -8.13 -8.63
CA ILE A 206 14.63 -8.22 -9.90
C ILE A 206 13.93 -9.32 -10.72
N VAL A 207 13.30 -8.94 -11.82
CA VAL A 207 12.59 -9.87 -12.69
C VAL A 207 13.42 -10.15 -13.93
N GLY A 208 13.86 -11.40 -14.08
CA GLY A 208 14.52 -11.91 -15.27
C GLY A 208 13.52 -12.46 -16.30
N LYS A 209 13.99 -12.68 -17.52
CA LYS A 209 13.22 -13.47 -18.50
C LYS A 209 13.21 -14.93 -18.06
N ARG A 210 12.05 -15.56 -18.14
CA ARG A 210 11.95 -17.02 -17.94
C ARG A 210 12.73 -17.74 -19.04
N GLU A 211 13.70 -18.56 -18.66
CA GLU A 211 14.37 -19.46 -19.57
C GLU A 211 13.49 -20.71 -19.77
N VAL A 212 12.88 -20.83 -20.94
CA VAL A 212 12.19 -22.04 -21.32
C VAL A 212 13.28 -23.03 -21.74
N GLN A 213 13.54 -24.03 -20.92
CA GLN A 213 14.38 -25.15 -21.31
C GLN A 213 13.67 -25.86 -22.45
N SER A 214 14.25 -25.81 -23.65
CA SER A 214 13.80 -26.48 -24.88
C SER A 214 14.32 -27.90 -24.93
#